data_9e447c3fe8cab3b10bec48cc564dc0f9
#
_entry.id   9e447c3fe8cab3b10bec48cc564dc0f9
#
_cell.length_a   1.000
_cell.length_b   1.000
_cell.length_c   1.000
_cell.angle_alpha   90.00
_cell.angle_beta   90.00
_cell.angle_gamma   90.00
#
_symmetry.space_group_name_H-M   'P 1'
#
loop_
_entity.id
_entity.type
_entity.pdbx_description
1 polymer ?
#
loop_
_entity_poly.entity_id
_entity_poly.type
_entity_poly.pdbx_seq_one_letter_code
_entity_poly.pdbx_strand_id
1 'polypeptide(L)'
;MVLTGALVLSMGVAAFAATPSKTVADEVKAVASVETTGFDRVEIKTEETEATVAQSAAVVKELAAAPAELSTAVGATKEEQVEITAVQTVTVAQTPLFNRTTATVTLSSAVVEAAYKENEEVAVVVMVPVVDKDGNVTYEKMVVTGVVKGGKVQVKLTGAQLKKIGKKSVTMVATKKTAKV
;
A
#
# COMPACT_ATOMS: atom_id res chain seq x y z
N MET A 1 -7.70 17.80 31.49
CA MET A 1 -7.61 16.34 31.56
C MET A 1 -8.16 15.80 30.24
N VAL A 2 -7.29 15.53 29.28
CA VAL A 2 -7.69 15.08 27.93
C VAL A 2 -7.52 13.57 27.91
N LEU A 3 -8.62 12.84 27.82
CA LEU A 3 -8.60 11.40 27.63
C LEU A 3 -8.18 11.10 26.19
N THR A 4 -6.94 10.70 26.02
CA THR A 4 -6.42 10.21 24.75
C THR A 4 -6.85 8.77 24.61
N GLY A 5 -7.90 8.52 23.83
CA GLY A 5 -8.28 7.18 23.42
C GLY A 5 -7.22 6.63 22.45
N ALA A 6 -6.28 5.89 22.96
CA ALA A 6 -5.30 5.18 22.15
C ALA A 6 -5.99 3.98 21.52
N LEU A 7 -6.18 4.00 20.20
CA LEU A 7 -6.48 2.81 19.43
C LEU A 7 -5.16 2.07 19.22
N VAL A 8 -4.89 1.13 20.09
CA VAL A 8 -3.68 0.30 20.00
C VAL A 8 -3.92 -0.77 18.94
N LEU A 9 -3.38 -0.54 17.77
CA LEU A 9 -3.09 -1.64 16.85
C LEU A 9 -1.83 -2.31 17.38
N SER A 10 -1.99 -3.46 18.01
CA SER A 10 -0.91 -4.13 18.69
C SER A 10 0.14 -4.64 17.71
N MET A 11 1.36 -4.34 18.05
CA MET A 11 2.61 -4.94 17.61
C MET A 11 3.07 -4.68 16.18
N GLY A 12 3.96 -3.73 16.09
CA GLY A 12 4.80 -3.47 14.92
C GLY A 12 4.33 -2.31 14.05
N VAL A 13 3.10 -1.92 14.16
CA VAL A 13 2.64 -0.65 13.62
C VAL A 13 2.19 0.17 14.80
N ALA A 14 2.82 1.30 14.99
CA ALA A 14 2.44 2.24 16.01
C ALA A 14 0.94 2.44 16.01
N ALA A 15 0.42 2.47 17.19
CA ALA A 15 -0.93 2.87 17.44
C ALA A 15 -1.29 4.06 16.55
N PHE A 16 -2.43 4.00 15.89
CA PHE A 16 -3.06 5.17 15.30
C PHE A 16 -3.54 6.12 16.44
N ALA A 17 -2.69 6.35 17.40
CA ALA A 17 -2.86 7.39 18.39
C ALA A 17 -2.20 8.63 17.83
N ALA A 18 -2.98 9.66 17.63
CA ALA A 18 -2.52 10.97 17.23
C ALA A 18 -1.48 11.51 18.24
N THR A 19 -0.23 11.18 18.03
CA THR A 19 0.89 11.96 18.54
C THR A 19 1.35 12.87 17.40
N PRO A 20 1.50 14.17 17.65
CA PRO A 20 1.62 15.15 16.57
C PRO A 20 2.96 15.18 15.84
N SER A 21 3.87 14.25 16.07
CA SER A 21 5.24 14.35 15.55
C SER A 21 5.64 13.31 14.51
N LYS A 22 4.90 12.21 14.35
CA LYS A 22 5.06 11.24 13.26
C LYS A 22 3.71 10.74 12.83
N THR A 23 3.43 10.80 11.54
CA THR A 23 2.24 10.15 10.99
C THR A 23 2.50 8.64 10.85
N VAL A 24 1.47 7.82 10.93
CA VAL A 24 1.59 6.37 10.68
C VAL A 24 2.22 6.11 9.31
N ALA A 25 1.99 6.99 8.34
CA ALA A 25 2.61 6.92 7.03
C ALA A 25 4.15 7.01 7.10
N ASP A 26 4.71 7.79 8.03
CA ASP A 26 6.16 7.90 8.20
C ASP A 26 6.77 6.64 8.82
N GLU A 27 6.04 5.96 9.70
CA GLU A 27 6.51 4.74 10.37
C GLU A 27 6.54 3.52 9.43
N VAL A 28 5.54 3.43 8.55
CA VAL A 28 5.41 2.33 7.58
C VAL A 28 5.87 2.73 6.18
N LYS A 29 6.52 3.88 6.06
CA LYS A 29 7.06 4.37 4.81
C LYS A 29 8.03 3.36 4.21
N ALA A 30 7.79 2.99 2.96
CA ALA A 30 8.62 2.06 2.21
C ALA A 30 9.36 2.79 1.09
N VAL A 31 10.49 2.21 0.70
CA VAL A 31 11.17 2.57 -0.56
C VAL A 31 10.73 1.57 -1.63
N ALA A 32 10.37 2.07 -2.80
CA ALA A 32 10.01 1.22 -3.92
C ALA A 32 11.10 1.17 -4.98
N SER A 33 11.27 0.01 -5.60
CA SER A 33 11.99 -0.18 -6.85
C SER A 33 11.12 -0.92 -7.84
N VAL A 34 11.38 -0.75 -9.15
CA VAL A 34 10.53 -1.31 -10.20
C VAL A 34 11.38 -2.02 -11.25
N GLU A 35 10.95 -3.23 -11.58
CA GLU A 35 11.46 -4.00 -12.72
C GLU A 35 10.32 -4.26 -13.70
N THR A 36 10.54 -4.02 -14.98
CA THR A 36 9.54 -4.28 -16.02
C THR A 36 10.02 -5.41 -16.92
N THR A 37 9.09 -6.31 -17.29
CA THR A 37 9.34 -7.39 -18.23
C THR A 37 8.30 -7.36 -19.34
N GLY A 38 8.77 -7.47 -20.59
CA GLY A 38 7.93 -7.43 -21.79
C GLY A 38 8.51 -6.52 -22.85
N PHE A 39 7.86 -6.46 -24.01
CA PHE A 39 8.31 -5.69 -25.17
C PHE A 39 7.80 -4.23 -25.16
N ASP A 40 6.86 -3.92 -24.27
CA ASP A 40 6.28 -2.57 -24.17
C ASP A 40 7.05 -1.70 -23.19
N ARG A 41 7.06 -0.41 -23.47
CA ARG A 41 7.52 0.56 -22.49
C ARG A 41 6.44 0.74 -21.43
N VAL A 42 6.76 0.28 -20.22
CA VAL A 42 6.03 0.66 -18.99
C VAL A 42 6.98 1.54 -18.19
N GLU A 43 6.50 2.67 -17.77
CA GLU A 43 7.27 3.57 -16.93
C GLU A 43 6.53 3.77 -15.61
N ILE A 44 7.15 3.36 -14.52
CA ILE A 44 6.66 3.58 -13.16
C ILE A 44 7.75 4.34 -12.41
N LYS A 45 7.40 5.54 -11.95
CA LYS A 45 8.29 6.39 -11.16
C LYS A 45 8.06 6.11 -9.68
N THR A 46 9.14 5.95 -8.95
CA THR A 46 9.15 5.69 -7.51
C THR A 46 9.67 6.88 -6.71
N GLU A 47 9.96 7.99 -7.39
CA GLU A 47 10.48 9.21 -6.77
C GLU A 47 9.46 9.79 -5.78
N GLU A 48 9.96 10.15 -4.62
CA GLU A 48 9.16 10.86 -3.63
C GLU A 48 9.08 12.33 -4.01
N THR A 49 7.85 12.80 -4.14
CA THR A 49 7.51 14.20 -4.28
C THR A 49 6.60 14.60 -3.11
N GLU A 50 6.48 15.87 -2.84
CA GLU A 50 5.53 16.36 -1.83
C GLU A 50 4.10 15.83 -2.08
N ALA A 51 3.68 15.77 -3.35
CA ALA A 51 2.38 15.24 -3.74
C ALA A 51 2.23 13.73 -3.43
N THR A 52 3.26 12.91 -3.71
CA THR A 52 3.21 11.45 -3.43
C THR A 52 3.25 11.16 -1.94
N VAL A 53 3.99 11.94 -1.16
CA VAL A 53 4.02 11.85 0.30
C VAL A 53 2.66 12.23 0.90
N ALA A 54 2.06 13.33 0.45
CA ALA A 54 0.72 13.75 0.88
C ALA A 54 -0.35 12.71 0.53
N GLN A 55 -0.28 12.10 -0.65
CA GLN A 55 -1.18 11.03 -1.05
C GLN A 55 -1.03 9.80 -0.16
N SER A 56 0.19 9.36 0.15
CA SER A 56 0.44 8.24 1.07
C SER A 56 -0.18 8.50 2.44
N ALA A 57 0.01 9.70 2.99
CA ALA A 57 -0.57 10.09 4.28
C ALA A 57 -2.10 10.11 4.25
N ALA A 58 -2.71 10.63 3.17
CA ALA A 58 -4.16 10.65 3.00
C ALA A 58 -4.74 9.23 2.94
N VAL A 59 -4.11 8.33 2.20
CA VAL A 59 -4.51 6.91 2.10
C VAL A 59 -4.43 6.22 3.44
N VAL A 60 -3.33 6.38 4.19
CA VAL A 60 -3.19 5.77 5.52
C VAL A 60 -4.30 6.28 6.45
N LYS A 61 -4.58 7.57 6.42
CA LYS A 61 -5.67 8.17 7.21
C LYS A 61 -7.04 7.59 6.85
N GLU A 62 -7.32 7.40 5.55
CA GLU A 62 -8.57 6.79 5.08
C GLU A 62 -8.71 5.35 5.56
N LEU A 63 -7.66 4.53 5.39
CA LEU A 63 -7.66 3.14 5.84
C LEU A 63 -7.78 3.00 7.37
N ALA A 64 -7.17 3.91 8.11
CA ALA A 64 -7.31 3.98 9.56
C ALA A 64 -8.73 4.36 10.01
N ALA A 65 -9.43 5.19 9.25
CA ALA A 65 -10.81 5.57 9.55
C ALA A 65 -11.81 4.44 9.25
N ALA A 66 -11.47 3.50 8.37
CA ALA A 66 -12.34 2.39 7.95
C ALA A 66 -11.65 1.01 8.06
N PRO A 67 -11.19 0.57 9.25
CA PRO A 67 -10.43 -0.68 9.41
C PRO A 67 -11.23 -1.92 9.03
N ALA A 68 -12.55 -1.91 9.17
CA ALA A 68 -13.41 -3.00 8.75
C ALA A 68 -13.42 -3.20 7.23
N GLU A 69 -13.36 -2.12 6.47
CA GLU A 69 -13.27 -2.18 5.01
C GLU A 69 -11.93 -2.74 4.55
N LEU A 70 -10.83 -2.34 5.22
CA LEU A 70 -9.51 -2.90 4.94
C LEU A 70 -9.49 -4.40 5.24
N SER A 71 -10.01 -4.82 6.39
CA SER A 71 -10.11 -6.23 6.79
C SER A 71 -10.91 -7.05 5.77
N THR A 72 -12.04 -6.51 5.32
CA THR A 72 -12.87 -7.15 4.29
C THR A 72 -12.12 -7.25 2.95
N ALA A 73 -11.47 -6.18 2.53
CA ALA A 73 -10.74 -6.13 1.26
C ALA A 73 -9.62 -7.17 1.19
N VAL A 74 -8.88 -7.38 2.27
CA VAL A 74 -7.79 -8.36 2.32
C VAL A 74 -8.24 -9.76 2.75
N GLY A 75 -9.54 -9.98 2.95
CA GLY A 75 -10.11 -11.28 3.35
C GLY A 75 -9.67 -11.71 4.74
N ALA A 76 -9.59 -10.79 5.69
CA ALA A 76 -9.34 -11.12 7.09
C ALA A 76 -10.60 -11.66 7.76
N THR A 77 -10.43 -12.64 8.63
CA THR A 77 -11.50 -13.22 9.44
C THR A 77 -11.89 -12.29 10.60
N LYS A 78 -12.98 -12.60 11.31
CA LYS A 78 -13.40 -11.83 12.49
C LYS A 78 -12.40 -11.91 13.65
N GLU A 79 -11.58 -12.96 13.68
CA GLU A 79 -10.56 -13.23 14.68
C GLU A 79 -9.19 -12.67 14.32
N GLU A 80 -9.09 -12.05 13.15
CA GLU A 80 -7.87 -11.41 12.67
C GLU A 80 -8.01 -9.89 12.68
N GLN A 81 -6.91 -9.22 12.95
CA GLN A 81 -6.70 -7.79 12.70
C GLN A 81 -5.74 -7.61 11.54
N VAL A 82 -5.83 -6.48 10.88
CA VAL A 82 -4.98 -6.14 9.73
C VAL A 82 -4.06 -5.00 10.11
N GLU A 83 -2.78 -5.21 9.97
CA GLU A 83 -1.73 -4.22 10.21
C GLU A 83 -1.17 -3.74 8.87
N ILE A 84 -0.90 -2.43 8.76
CA ILE A 84 -0.19 -1.85 7.63
C ILE A 84 1.30 -1.99 7.91
N THR A 85 2.04 -2.59 6.98
CA THR A 85 3.48 -2.87 7.15
C THR A 85 4.36 -2.09 6.19
N ALA A 86 3.81 -1.65 5.06
CA ALA A 86 4.51 -0.77 4.13
C ALA A 86 3.52 0.09 3.36
N VAL A 87 3.89 1.34 3.12
CA VAL A 87 3.13 2.29 2.30
C VAL A 87 4.09 3.01 1.37
N GLN A 88 3.78 3.01 0.08
CA GLN A 88 4.51 3.78 -0.91
C GLN A 88 3.60 4.19 -2.06
N THR A 89 3.68 5.45 -2.46
CA THR A 89 3.04 5.94 -3.68
C THR A 89 4.00 5.86 -4.85
N VAL A 90 3.55 5.23 -5.93
CA VAL A 90 4.27 5.14 -7.19
C VAL A 90 3.44 5.76 -8.31
N THR A 91 4.08 6.35 -9.30
CA THR A 91 3.40 7.00 -10.43
C THR A 91 3.56 6.17 -11.68
N VAL A 92 2.46 5.65 -12.22
CA VAL A 92 2.44 4.99 -13.53
C VAL A 92 2.44 6.08 -14.60
N ALA A 93 3.62 6.38 -15.15
CA ALA A 93 3.78 7.41 -16.16
C ALA A 93 3.39 6.90 -17.55
N GLN A 94 3.63 5.62 -17.82
CA GLN A 94 3.26 4.99 -19.09
C GLN A 94 2.69 3.59 -18.86
N THR A 95 1.53 3.33 -19.45
CA THR A 95 0.85 2.03 -19.41
C THR A 95 1.24 1.15 -20.60
N PRO A 96 1.22 -0.19 -20.46
CA PRO A 96 1.55 -1.08 -21.56
C PRO A 96 0.47 -1.08 -22.65
N LEU A 97 0.87 -1.30 -23.89
CA LEU A 97 -0.05 -1.56 -25.00
C LEU A 97 -0.64 -2.97 -24.93
N PHE A 98 0.16 -3.95 -24.54
CA PHE A 98 -0.24 -5.36 -24.46
C PHE A 98 -0.37 -5.86 -23.02
N ASN A 99 -1.25 -6.83 -22.81
CA ASN A 99 -1.48 -7.41 -21.47
C ASN A 99 -0.36 -8.34 -21.01
N ARG A 100 0.56 -8.72 -21.89
CA ARG A 100 1.70 -9.63 -21.60
C ARG A 100 2.82 -8.94 -20.83
N THR A 101 2.87 -7.62 -20.86
CA THR A 101 3.86 -6.85 -20.11
C THR A 101 3.49 -6.88 -18.63
N THR A 102 4.47 -7.07 -17.78
CA THR A 102 4.29 -7.03 -16.33
C THR A 102 5.30 -6.07 -15.69
N ALA A 103 4.94 -5.50 -14.57
CA ALA A 103 5.85 -4.73 -13.73
C ALA A 103 5.90 -5.35 -12.34
N THR A 104 7.09 -5.54 -11.81
CA THR A 104 7.30 -5.94 -10.42
C THR A 104 7.70 -4.72 -9.62
N VAL A 105 6.86 -4.33 -8.67
CA VAL A 105 7.15 -3.27 -7.70
C VAL A 105 7.64 -3.94 -6.43
N THR A 106 8.82 -3.58 -5.98
CA THR A 106 9.42 -4.11 -4.73
C THR A 106 9.34 -3.04 -3.66
N LEU A 107 8.65 -3.33 -2.57
CA LEU A 107 8.51 -2.46 -1.40
C LEU A 107 9.47 -2.93 -0.31
N SER A 108 10.25 -2.00 0.23
CA SER A 108 11.24 -2.27 1.27
C SER A 108 11.04 -1.30 2.44
N SER A 109 10.87 -1.85 3.65
CA SER A 109 10.86 -1.09 4.90
C SER A 109 11.38 -1.96 6.04
N ALA A 110 11.83 -1.34 7.12
CA ALA A 110 12.26 -2.07 8.32
C ALA A 110 11.11 -2.89 8.93
N VAL A 111 9.87 -2.41 8.80
CA VAL A 111 8.68 -3.13 9.28
C VAL A 111 8.44 -4.39 8.46
N VAL A 112 8.58 -4.33 7.14
CA VAL A 112 8.44 -5.51 6.24
C VAL A 112 9.49 -6.55 6.60
N GLU A 113 10.74 -6.16 6.75
CA GLU A 113 11.84 -7.07 7.07
C GLU A 113 11.61 -7.80 8.40
N ALA A 114 11.09 -7.10 9.41
CA ALA A 114 10.79 -7.67 10.72
C ALA A 114 9.50 -8.50 10.77
N ALA A 115 8.49 -8.14 9.95
CA ALA A 115 7.14 -8.68 10.06
C ALA A 115 6.95 -10.01 9.33
N TYR A 116 7.69 -10.28 8.25
CA TYR A 116 7.41 -11.40 7.35
C TYR A 116 8.55 -12.40 7.25
N LYS A 117 8.18 -13.61 6.87
CA LYS A 117 9.12 -14.68 6.55
C LYS A 117 9.38 -14.72 5.04
N GLU A 118 10.50 -15.32 4.66
CA GLU A 118 10.82 -15.55 3.24
C GLU A 118 9.75 -16.40 2.56
N ASN A 119 9.35 -16.00 1.35
CA ASN A 119 8.28 -16.58 0.53
C ASN A 119 6.86 -16.49 1.14
N GLU A 120 6.64 -15.68 2.17
CA GLU A 120 5.30 -15.41 2.70
C GLU A 120 4.48 -14.59 1.68
N GLU A 121 3.21 -14.96 1.48
CA GLU A 121 2.28 -14.20 0.68
C GLU A 121 1.74 -13.00 1.46
N VAL A 122 1.69 -11.86 0.82
CA VAL A 122 1.30 -10.58 1.41
C VAL A 122 0.17 -9.97 0.59
N ALA A 123 -0.94 -9.65 1.25
CA ALA A 123 -1.99 -8.86 0.60
C ALA A 123 -1.54 -7.40 0.47
N VAL A 124 -1.51 -6.90 -0.76
CA VAL A 124 -1.18 -5.51 -1.04
C VAL A 124 -2.39 -4.82 -1.64
N VAL A 125 -2.86 -3.78 -0.97
CA VAL A 125 -3.96 -2.95 -1.43
C VAL A 125 -3.40 -1.82 -2.27
N VAL A 126 -3.78 -1.77 -3.54
CA VAL A 126 -3.45 -0.67 -4.46
C VAL A 126 -4.60 0.31 -4.46
N MET A 127 -4.36 1.50 -3.92
CA MET A 127 -5.33 2.58 -3.81
C MET A 127 -5.22 3.48 -5.04
N VAL A 128 -6.21 3.38 -5.93
CA VAL A 128 -6.25 4.12 -7.21
C VAL A 128 -7.13 5.36 -7.03
N PRO A 129 -6.59 6.58 -7.16
CA PRO A 129 -7.39 7.78 -6.99
C PRO A 129 -8.41 7.94 -8.11
N VAL A 130 -9.63 8.27 -7.71
CA VAL A 130 -10.74 8.63 -8.59
C VAL A 130 -11.22 10.00 -8.20
N VAL A 131 -11.25 10.91 -9.15
CA VAL A 131 -11.73 12.28 -8.94
C VAL A 131 -13.16 12.35 -9.45
N ASP A 132 -14.08 12.80 -8.60
CA ASP A 132 -15.47 13.02 -8.97
C ASP A 132 -15.67 14.33 -9.74
N LYS A 133 -16.92 14.63 -10.12
CA LYS A 133 -17.27 15.84 -10.87
C LYS A 133 -17.04 17.13 -10.08
N ASP A 134 -17.03 17.01 -8.75
CA ASP A 134 -16.89 18.13 -7.82
C ASP A 134 -15.43 18.33 -7.39
N GLY A 135 -14.51 17.49 -7.92
CA GLY A 135 -13.09 17.55 -7.62
C GLY A 135 -12.68 16.79 -6.35
N ASN A 136 -13.60 16.05 -5.71
CA ASN A 136 -13.24 15.25 -4.54
C ASN A 136 -12.48 14.00 -4.96
N VAL A 137 -11.43 13.67 -4.22
CA VAL A 137 -10.63 12.47 -4.45
C VAL A 137 -11.15 11.34 -3.55
N THR A 138 -11.52 10.25 -4.19
CA THR A 138 -11.83 8.97 -3.54
C THR A 138 -10.85 7.91 -4.04
N TYR A 139 -10.82 6.74 -3.40
CA TYR A 139 -9.89 5.69 -3.81
C TYR A 139 -10.62 4.38 -4.14
N GLU A 140 -10.39 3.88 -5.33
CA GLU A 140 -10.78 2.52 -5.72
C GLU A 140 -9.72 1.53 -5.22
N LYS A 141 -10.15 0.49 -4.48
CA LYS A 141 -9.28 -0.51 -3.88
C LYS A 141 -9.09 -1.68 -4.83
N MET A 142 -7.84 -2.02 -5.16
CA MET A 142 -7.49 -3.23 -5.90
C MET A 142 -6.52 -4.05 -5.06
N VAL A 143 -6.92 -5.25 -4.68
CA VAL A 143 -6.05 -6.15 -3.90
C VAL A 143 -5.23 -7.02 -4.84
N VAL A 144 -3.94 -7.08 -4.61
CA VAL A 144 -2.99 -7.93 -5.33
C VAL A 144 -2.15 -8.72 -4.32
N THR A 145 -1.70 -9.89 -4.72
CA THR A 145 -0.80 -10.69 -3.89
C THR A 145 0.64 -10.33 -4.19
N GLY A 146 1.38 -9.97 -3.15
CA GLY A 146 2.83 -9.87 -3.16
C GLY A 146 3.46 -11.11 -2.53
N VAL A 147 4.76 -11.28 -2.72
CA VAL A 147 5.56 -12.34 -2.11
C VAL A 147 6.80 -11.73 -1.49
N VAL A 148 7.15 -12.16 -0.30
CA VAL A 148 8.37 -11.71 0.39
C VAL A 148 9.58 -12.40 -0.18
N LYS A 149 10.56 -11.60 -0.62
CA LYS A 149 11.86 -12.08 -1.08
C LYS A 149 12.97 -11.17 -0.59
N GLY A 150 13.93 -11.75 0.11
CA GLY A 150 15.06 -11.01 0.69
C GLY A 150 14.59 -9.89 1.62
N GLY A 151 13.58 -10.13 2.48
CA GLY A 151 13.02 -9.14 3.39
C GLY A 151 12.24 -7.99 2.73
N LYS A 152 11.82 -8.16 1.47
CA LYS A 152 11.08 -7.15 0.70
C LYS A 152 9.82 -7.74 0.10
N VAL A 153 8.75 -6.97 0.00
CA VAL A 153 7.51 -7.41 -0.65
C VAL A 153 7.60 -7.12 -2.15
N GLN A 154 7.59 -8.16 -2.97
CA GLN A 154 7.53 -8.08 -4.43
C GLN A 154 6.09 -8.22 -4.89
N VAL A 155 5.59 -7.22 -5.58
CA VAL A 155 4.23 -7.16 -6.14
C VAL A 155 4.31 -7.17 -7.66
N LYS A 156 3.79 -8.22 -8.27
CA LYS A 156 3.74 -8.33 -9.73
C LYS A 156 2.41 -7.79 -10.25
N LEU A 157 2.47 -6.68 -10.97
CA LEU A 157 1.33 -6.09 -11.66
C LEU A 157 1.27 -6.59 -13.10
N THR A 158 0.13 -7.12 -13.49
CA THR A 158 -0.12 -7.55 -14.88
C THR A 158 -0.41 -6.34 -15.77
N GLY A 159 -0.26 -6.50 -17.09
CA GLY A 159 -0.60 -5.45 -18.04
C GLY A 159 -2.05 -5.00 -17.96
N ALA A 160 -2.97 -5.90 -17.62
CA ALA A 160 -4.37 -5.55 -17.40
C ALA A 160 -4.57 -4.67 -16.16
N GLN A 161 -3.89 -4.98 -15.05
CA GLN A 161 -3.91 -4.16 -13.84
C GLN A 161 -3.27 -2.79 -14.08
N LEU A 162 -2.14 -2.73 -14.78
CA LEU A 162 -1.47 -1.48 -15.16
C LEU A 162 -2.38 -0.60 -16.05
N LYS A 163 -3.12 -1.19 -17.00
CA LYS A 163 -4.11 -0.48 -17.81
C LYS A 163 -5.27 0.04 -16.97
N LYS A 164 -5.76 -0.75 -16.01
CA LYS A 164 -6.83 -0.33 -15.09
C LYS A 164 -6.37 0.84 -14.20
N ILE A 165 -5.14 0.83 -13.72
CA ILE A 165 -4.54 1.93 -12.99
C ILE A 165 -4.48 3.19 -13.87
N GLY A 166 -4.10 3.03 -15.13
CA GLY A 166 -3.92 4.16 -16.05
C GLY A 166 -2.68 4.99 -15.67
N LYS A 167 -2.59 6.19 -16.22
CA LYS A 167 -1.51 7.14 -15.93
C LYS A 167 -1.81 7.92 -14.65
N LYS A 168 -1.68 7.25 -13.50
CA LYS A 168 -2.02 7.80 -12.18
C LYS A 168 -0.92 7.52 -11.17
N SER A 169 -0.86 8.34 -10.13
CA SER A 169 -0.14 8.01 -8.91
C SER A 169 -1.04 7.12 -8.05
N VAL A 170 -0.55 5.96 -7.66
CA VAL A 170 -1.27 5.00 -6.84
C VAL A 170 -0.49 4.68 -5.58
N THR A 171 -1.19 4.52 -4.47
CA THR A 171 -0.56 4.15 -3.21
C THR A 171 -0.70 2.65 -3.00
N MET A 172 0.43 1.98 -2.83
CA MET A 172 0.52 0.56 -2.51
C MET A 172 0.67 0.39 -1.00
N VAL A 173 -0.18 -0.42 -0.42
CA VAL A 173 -0.24 -0.66 1.03
C VAL A 173 -0.09 -2.14 1.29
N ALA A 174 1.07 -2.57 1.79
CA ALA A 174 1.27 -3.94 2.22
C ALA A 174 0.65 -4.15 3.60
N THR A 175 -0.01 -5.29 3.79
CA THR A 175 -0.75 -5.58 5.02
C THR A 175 -0.42 -6.95 5.56
N LYS A 176 -0.43 -7.10 6.88
CA LYS A 176 -0.28 -8.37 7.59
C LYS A 176 -1.53 -8.67 8.40
N LYS A 177 -1.98 -9.91 8.33
CA LYS A 177 -3.04 -10.41 9.22
C LYS A 177 -2.40 -10.99 10.47
N THR A 178 -2.92 -10.60 11.62
CA THR A 178 -2.49 -11.12 12.93
C THR A 178 -3.73 -11.53 13.72
N ALA A 179 -3.60 -12.54 14.59
CA ALA A 179 -4.69 -12.93 15.46
C ALA A 179 -5.03 -11.78 16.42
N LYS A 180 -6.32 -11.56 16.67
CA LYS A 180 -6.74 -10.64 17.75
C LYS A 180 -6.37 -11.27 19.09
N VAL A 181 -5.72 -10.49 19.94
CA VAL A 181 -5.40 -10.87 21.32
C VAL A 181 -6.59 -10.57 22.22
#